data_b79a43aa8536da433346836fa112d5e9
#
_entry.id   b79a43aa8536da433346836fa112d5e9
#
_cell.length_a   1.000
_cell.length_b   1.000
_cell.length_c   1.000
_cell.angle_alpha   90.00
_cell.angle_beta   90.00
_cell.angle_gamma   90.00
#
_symmetry.space_group_name_H-M   'P 1'
#
loop_
_entity.id
_entity.type
_entity.pdbx_description
1 polymer ?
#
loop_
_entity_poly.entity_id
_entity_poly.type
_entity_poly.pdbx_seq_one_letter_code
_entity_poly.pdbx_strand_id
1 'polypeptide(L)'
;MSRHLPGPRAALVVLLAAVLVLLLPYDRIAPGDRHTGTRAEPEPDPAPLPGVPSGFFTGSDEAGVRRIAQAQAWLGGESLTVGHTYLPGDRWSNIEGHPALFGPWARWKEARPGRLFVLNVPMMDRSEAGLPDTEVRAGLRSGAAGAFDGHFRTLGERLVDHGLGDAVLVLGWEMNGTTYSHRCGPDPEAWKAYWRRVVEVLRGVAGQRFRFDFTPSRGRDAVEWPRCYPGDDVVDIIGMDAYDQPAGLSFEDQVAEEYGLAHHVRFAAAHGKPVSYPEWGLFRNGDNPAYVRGMLDWFAAHRPVYQTVTDYCPHGVWGCAGNPESARVVRNALGGPAGP
;
A
#
# COMPACT_ATOMS: atom_id res chain seq x y z
N MET A 1 -11.64 -34.48 43.94
CA MET A 1 -12.06 -34.67 42.51
C MET A 1 -12.41 -33.30 41.93
N SER A 2 -11.45 -32.63 41.39
CA SER A 2 -11.65 -31.32 40.69
C SER A 2 -11.21 -31.47 39.27
N ARG A 3 -12.15 -31.29 38.33
CA ARG A 3 -11.91 -31.39 36.89
C ARG A 3 -11.37 -30.06 36.39
N HIS A 4 -10.15 -30.05 35.85
CA HIS A 4 -9.61 -28.97 35.05
C HIS A 4 -10.29 -28.94 33.68
N LEU A 5 -10.90 -27.82 33.34
CA LEU A 5 -11.35 -27.50 31.97
C LEU A 5 -10.20 -26.75 31.27
N PRO A 6 -9.88 -27.05 30.01
CA PRO A 6 -8.91 -26.30 29.26
C PRO A 6 -9.52 -24.98 28.76
N GLY A 7 -8.79 -23.87 28.97
CA GLY A 7 -9.15 -22.55 28.48
C GLY A 7 -9.09 -22.45 26.93
N PRO A 8 -9.84 -21.52 26.35
CA PRO A 8 -9.93 -21.37 24.91
C PRO A 8 -8.62 -20.82 24.31
N ARG A 9 -8.10 -21.49 23.32
CA ARG A 9 -7.06 -20.99 22.44
C ARG A 9 -7.63 -19.80 21.67
N ALA A 10 -7.04 -18.64 21.84
CA ALA A 10 -7.34 -17.47 21.03
C ALA A 10 -6.91 -17.73 19.58
N ALA A 11 -7.88 -18.05 18.74
CA ALA A 11 -7.68 -18.03 17.28
C ALA A 11 -7.67 -16.55 16.86
N LEU A 12 -6.57 -16.12 16.27
CA LEU A 12 -6.43 -14.81 15.65
C LEU A 12 -7.33 -14.81 14.40
N VAL A 13 -8.52 -14.25 14.53
CA VAL A 13 -9.46 -14.06 13.41
C VAL A 13 -9.02 -12.81 12.67
N VAL A 14 -8.39 -12.98 11.50
CA VAL A 14 -8.25 -11.92 10.51
C VAL A 14 -9.64 -11.68 9.92
N LEU A 15 -10.31 -10.62 10.34
CA LEU A 15 -11.58 -10.17 9.79
C LEU A 15 -11.32 -9.56 8.42
N LEU A 16 -11.61 -10.33 7.37
CA LEU A 16 -11.83 -9.82 6.02
C LEU A 16 -13.11 -8.98 6.04
N ALA A 17 -13.00 -7.69 5.76
CA ALA A 17 -14.15 -6.82 5.54
C ALA A 17 -14.89 -7.28 4.27
N ALA A 18 -15.94 -8.07 4.43
CA ALA A 18 -16.87 -8.41 3.36
C ALA A 18 -17.85 -7.24 3.18
N VAL A 19 -17.66 -6.43 2.14
CA VAL A 19 -18.65 -5.44 1.71
C VAL A 19 -19.87 -6.16 1.16
N LEU A 20 -21.01 -6.01 1.82
CA LEU A 20 -22.31 -6.58 1.44
C LEU A 20 -22.83 -5.84 0.20
N VAL A 21 -22.76 -6.46 -0.96
CA VAL A 21 -23.35 -5.95 -2.21
C VAL A 21 -24.82 -6.35 -2.26
N LEU A 22 -25.73 -5.38 -2.21
CA LEU A 22 -27.15 -5.54 -2.51
C LEU A 22 -27.34 -5.92 -3.99
N LEU A 23 -27.78 -7.14 -4.25
CA LEU A 23 -28.16 -7.64 -5.57
C LEU A 23 -29.52 -7.05 -5.98
N LEU A 24 -29.54 -6.17 -6.97
CA LEU A 24 -30.74 -5.85 -7.74
C LEU A 24 -30.78 -6.73 -9.00
N PRO A 25 -31.96 -7.19 -9.44
CA PRO A 25 -32.05 -8.12 -10.56
C PRO A 25 -31.76 -7.44 -11.90
N TYR A 26 -30.92 -8.08 -12.69
CA TYR A 26 -30.54 -7.65 -14.04
C TYR A 26 -31.54 -8.22 -15.06
N ASP A 27 -32.30 -7.35 -15.73
CA ASP A 27 -33.20 -7.71 -16.80
C ASP A 27 -32.44 -8.16 -18.06
N ARG A 28 -32.92 -9.25 -18.66
CA ARG A 28 -32.34 -9.89 -19.86
C ARG A 28 -32.62 -9.03 -21.09
N ILE A 29 -31.56 -8.63 -21.77
CA ILE A 29 -31.61 -8.10 -23.16
C ILE A 29 -31.19 -9.23 -24.10
N ALA A 30 -31.99 -9.43 -25.16
CA ALA A 30 -31.88 -10.49 -26.13
C ALA A 30 -30.66 -10.33 -27.08
N PRO A 31 -30.15 -11.40 -27.72
CA PRO A 31 -28.94 -11.36 -28.52
C PRO A 31 -29.20 -10.78 -29.91
N GLY A 32 -28.52 -9.68 -30.21
CA GLY A 32 -28.42 -9.08 -31.56
C GLY A 32 -27.02 -9.15 -32.11
N ASP A 33 -26.96 -9.64 -33.33
CA ASP A 33 -25.90 -9.54 -34.36
C ASP A 33 -24.43 -9.84 -34.05
N ARG A 34 -23.98 -10.93 -34.71
CA ARG A 34 -22.58 -11.32 -34.82
C ARG A 34 -21.82 -10.28 -35.68
N HIS A 35 -21.10 -9.37 -35.02
CA HIS A 35 -19.97 -8.72 -35.69
C HIS A 35 -18.80 -9.71 -35.69
N THR A 36 -18.32 -10.04 -36.86
CA THR A 36 -17.03 -10.71 -37.11
C THR A 36 -15.93 -9.71 -36.73
N GLY A 37 -15.63 -9.64 -35.44
CA GLY A 37 -14.51 -8.87 -34.93
C GLY A 37 -13.21 -9.51 -35.40
N THR A 38 -12.42 -8.79 -36.15
CA THR A 38 -10.99 -9.03 -36.34
C THR A 38 -10.41 -9.17 -34.91
N ARG A 39 -9.84 -10.35 -34.61
CA ARG A 39 -9.13 -10.60 -33.36
C ARG A 39 -8.01 -9.56 -33.28
N ALA A 40 -8.11 -8.61 -32.37
CA ALA A 40 -7.04 -7.64 -32.13
C ALA A 40 -5.76 -8.44 -31.86
N GLU A 41 -4.68 -8.07 -32.53
CA GLU A 41 -3.35 -8.64 -32.21
C GLU A 41 -3.09 -8.40 -30.72
N PRO A 42 -2.54 -9.38 -30.00
CA PRO A 42 -2.18 -9.18 -28.61
C PRO A 42 -1.17 -8.02 -28.53
N GLU A 43 -1.48 -7.03 -27.70
CA GLU A 43 -0.54 -5.94 -27.42
C GLU A 43 0.81 -6.52 -26.98
N PRO A 44 1.93 -5.92 -27.43
CA PRO A 44 3.25 -6.37 -27.04
C PRO A 44 3.41 -6.35 -25.53
N ASP A 45 4.16 -7.32 -24.99
CA ASP A 45 4.47 -7.35 -23.57
C ASP A 45 5.28 -6.10 -23.19
N PRO A 46 5.07 -5.56 -21.93
CA PRO A 46 5.80 -4.39 -21.46
C PRO A 46 7.30 -4.66 -21.47
N ALA A 47 8.08 -3.60 -21.67
CA ALA A 47 9.52 -3.70 -21.54
C ALA A 47 9.92 -4.15 -20.12
N PRO A 48 11.02 -4.90 -19.96
CA PRO A 48 11.55 -5.20 -18.64
C PRO A 48 11.71 -3.93 -17.80
N LEU A 49 11.47 -4.00 -16.50
CA LEU A 49 11.57 -2.88 -15.53
C LEU A 49 12.95 -2.87 -14.82
N PRO A 50 14.09 -2.65 -15.52
CA PRO A 50 15.38 -2.68 -14.87
C PRO A 50 15.56 -1.48 -13.95
N GLY A 51 15.94 -1.74 -12.69
CA GLY A 51 16.34 -0.72 -11.73
C GLY A 51 15.22 0.02 -11.02
N VAL A 52 13.94 -0.40 -11.14
CA VAL A 52 12.86 0.04 -10.26
C VAL A 52 12.74 -0.95 -9.10
N PRO A 53 13.02 -0.55 -7.84
CA PRO A 53 12.85 -1.43 -6.69
C PRO A 53 11.41 -1.90 -6.58
N SER A 54 11.20 -3.22 -6.57
CA SER A 54 9.89 -3.85 -6.68
C SER A 54 9.62 -4.77 -5.51
N GLY A 55 8.36 -4.82 -5.07
CA GLY A 55 7.88 -5.68 -4.00
C GLY A 55 6.52 -6.29 -4.27
N PHE A 56 6.19 -7.32 -3.50
CA PHE A 56 4.86 -7.91 -3.42
C PHE A 56 4.44 -7.94 -1.95
N PHE A 57 3.29 -7.36 -1.64
CA PHE A 57 2.66 -7.57 -0.34
C PHE A 57 1.93 -8.91 -0.35
N THR A 58 2.47 -9.86 0.36
CA THR A 58 1.98 -11.25 0.43
C THR A 58 1.51 -11.66 1.83
N GLY A 59 1.53 -10.73 2.78
CA GLY A 59 1.15 -10.88 4.18
C GLY A 59 2.14 -10.20 5.12
N SER A 60 1.71 -9.89 6.34
CA SER A 60 2.47 -9.07 7.29
C SER A 60 3.40 -9.87 8.20
N ASP A 61 3.13 -11.13 8.42
CA ASP A 61 3.85 -12.01 9.34
C ASP A 61 5.01 -12.78 8.69
N GLU A 62 5.59 -13.71 9.42
CA GLU A 62 6.64 -14.59 8.92
C GLU A 62 6.21 -15.43 7.69
N ALA A 63 4.92 -15.77 7.59
CA ALA A 63 4.40 -16.46 6.41
C ALA A 63 4.42 -15.54 5.18
N GLY A 64 4.09 -14.25 5.36
CA GLY A 64 4.24 -13.23 4.32
C GLY A 64 5.67 -13.13 3.81
N VAL A 65 6.65 -13.05 4.70
CA VAL A 65 8.08 -13.02 4.33
C VAL A 65 8.50 -14.29 3.55
N ARG A 66 8.04 -15.47 3.99
CA ARG A 66 8.33 -16.72 3.24
C ARG A 66 7.72 -16.72 1.84
N ARG A 67 6.53 -16.15 1.67
CA ARG A 67 5.86 -16.06 0.37
C ARG A 67 6.59 -15.16 -0.61
N ILE A 68 7.34 -14.15 -0.16
CA ILE A 68 8.20 -13.35 -1.05
C ILE A 68 9.22 -14.25 -1.78
N ALA A 69 9.85 -15.19 -1.09
CA ALA A 69 10.78 -16.12 -1.73
C ALA A 69 10.08 -17.02 -2.77
N GLN A 70 8.84 -17.44 -2.52
CA GLN A 70 8.04 -18.20 -3.48
C GLN A 70 7.66 -17.37 -4.70
N ALA A 71 7.26 -16.10 -4.50
CA ALA A 71 6.97 -15.16 -5.57
C ALA A 71 8.21 -14.87 -6.42
N GLN A 72 9.37 -14.72 -5.81
CA GLN A 72 10.65 -14.59 -6.53
C GLN A 72 10.96 -15.81 -7.39
N ALA A 73 10.75 -17.03 -6.86
CA ALA A 73 10.91 -18.25 -7.64
C ALA A 73 9.94 -18.32 -8.83
N TRP A 74 8.69 -17.87 -8.64
CA TRP A 74 7.72 -17.76 -9.72
C TRP A 74 8.13 -16.74 -10.79
N LEU A 75 8.76 -15.62 -10.41
CA LEU A 75 9.35 -14.65 -11.35
C LEU A 75 10.59 -15.17 -12.08
N GLY A 76 11.19 -16.28 -11.64
CA GLY A 76 12.39 -16.84 -12.25
C GLY A 76 13.70 -16.15 -11.84
N GLY A 77 13.68 -15.31 -10.78
CA GLY A 77 14.89 -14.61 -10.32
C GLY A 77 14.67 -13.81 -9.05
N GLU A 78 15.70 -13.10 -8.62
CA GLU A 78 15.70 -12.30 -7.39
C GLU A 78 15.33 -10.82 -7.66
N SER A 79 14.21 -10.57 -8.32
CA SER A 79 13.77 -9.23 -8.70
C SER A 79 13.09 -8.44 -7.57
N LEU A 80 12.61 -9.13 -6.51
CA LEU A 80 11.91 -8.46 -5.40
C LEU A 80 12.92 -7.97 -4.35
N THR A 81 13.08 -6.67 -4.28
CA THR A 81 14.00 -5.99 -3.35
C THR A 81 13.30 -5.15 -2.30
N VAL A 82 11.97 -5.01 -2.39
CA VAL A 82 11.14 -4.26 -1.44
C VAL A 82 10.33 -5.24 -0.60
N GLY A 83 10.49 -5.17 0.71
CA GLY A 83 9.63 -5.84 1.70
C GLY A 83 8.64 -4.82 2.24
N HIS A 84 7.36 -5.05 1.99
CA HIS A 84 6.29 -4.15 2.41
C HIS A 84 5.35 -4.84 3.38
N THR A 85 4.97 -4.14 4.45
CA THR A 85 4.03 -4.64 5.45
C THR A 85 3.27 -3.52 6.16
N TYR A 86 2.30 -3.90 6.98
CA TYR A 86 1.40 -3.00 7.70
C TYR A 86 1.43 -3.30 9.19
N LEU A 87 1.38 -2.25 10.01
CA LEU A 87 1.03 -2.41 11.42
C LEU A 87 -0.48 -2.56 11.56
N PRO A 88 -0.97 -3.49 12.39
CA PRO A 88 -2.40 -3.55 12.71
C PRO A 88 -2.82 -2.28 13.46
N GLY A 89 -3.89 -1.64 12.97
CA GLY A 89 -4.37 -0.36 13.51
C GLY A 89 -5.50 -0.48 14.53
N ASP A 90 -5.78 -1.68 15.07
CA ASP A 90 -6.91 -1.91 15.98
C ASP A 90 -6.69 -1.31 17.38
N ARG A 91 -5.43 -1.21 17.82
CA ARG A 91 -5.04 -0.64 19.13
C ARG A 91 -3.62 -0.08 19.10
N TRP A 92 -3.33 0.84 20.00
CA TRP A 92 -2.02 1.48 20.11
C TRP A 92 -0.86 0.49 20.31
N SER A 93 -1.03 -0.54 21.14
CA SER A 93 0.02 -1.54 21.37
C SER A 93 0.43 -2.31 20.09
N ASN A 94 -0.44 -2.38 19.10
CA ASN A 94 -0.13 -2.97 17.80
C ASN A 94 0.54 -1.95 16.87
N ILE A 95 0.14 -0.67 16.93
CA ILE A 95 0.79 0.43 16.20
C ILE A 95 2.22 0.67 16.69
N GLU A 96 2.51 0.43 17.98
CA GLU A 96 3.87 0.44 18.51
C GLU A 96 4.79 -0.63 17.90
N GLY A 97 4.25 -1.55 17.09
CA GLY A 97 4.99 -2.64 16.45
C GLY A 97 5.41 -3.74 17.43
N HIS A 98 4.89 -4.94 17.22
CA HIS A 98 5.27 -6.09 18.03
C HIS A 98 6.60 -6.69 17.53
N PRO A 99 7.56 -7.06 18.41
CA PRO A 99 8.83 -7.67 18.01
C PRO A 99 8.69 -8.91 17.11
N ALA A 100 7.64 -9.70 17.30
CA ALA A 100 7.35 -10.86 16.44
C ALA A 100 7.02 -10.49 14.98
N LEU A 101 6.54 -9.26 14.75
CA LEU A 101 6.35 -8.74 13.40
C LEU A 101 7.69 -8.32 12.78
N PHE A 102 8.51 -7.58 13.51
CA PHE A 102 9.74 -7.00 12.98
C PHE A 102 10.86 -8.02 12.76
N GLY A 103 10.96 -9.03 13.61
CA GLY A 103 12.04 -10.03 13.54
C GLY A 103 12.17 -10.72 12.17
N PRO A 104 11.09 -11.25 11.56
CA PRO A 104 11.14 -11.83 10.21
C PRO A 104 11.58 -10.84 9.13
N TRP A 105 11.09 -9.60 9.17
CA TRP A 105 11.43 -8.56 8.21
C TRP A 105 12.87 -8.06 8.36
N ALA A 106 13.36 -7.95 9.58
CA ALA A 106 14.75 -7.62 9.87
C ALA A 106 15.70 -8.66 9.27
N ARG A 107 15.46 -9.94 9.52
CA ARG A 107 16.24 -11.04 8.92
C ARG A 107 16.16 -11.04 7.39
N TRP A 108 14.98 -10.81 6.83
CA TRP A 108 14.82 -10.72 5.39
C TRP A 108 15.65 -9.56 4.81
N LYS A 109 15.62 -8.40 5.43
CA LYS A 109 16.37 -7.20 4.99
C LYS A 109 17.87 -7.43 5.11
N GLU A 110 18.34 -7.96 6.25
CA GLU A 110 19.74 -8.23 6.52
C GLU A 110 20.36 -9.29 5.57
N ALA A 111 19.57 -10.26 5.16
CA ALA A 111 20.02 -11.35 4.30
C ALA A 111 20.58 -10.88 2.94
N ARG A 112 20.29 -9.64 2.50
CA ARG A 112 20.77 -9.11 1.23
C ARG A 112 20.92 -7.58 1.26
N PRO A 113 22.11 -7.03 0.94
CA PRO A 113 22.28 -5.59 0.76
C PRO A 113 21.35 -5.02 -0.30
N GLY A 114 20.89 -3.78 -0.11
CA GLY A 114 20.02 -3.08 -1.05
C GLY A 114 18.53 -3.38 -0.91
N ARG A 115 18.13 -4.30 -0.01
CA ARG A 115 16.70 -4.51 0.32
C ARG A 115 16.16 -3.31 1.08
N LEU A 116 14.98 -2.85 0.65
CA LEU A 116 14.21 -1.79 1.25
C LEU A 116 13.10 -2.38 2.11
N PHE A 117 12.91 -1.85 3.32
CA PHE A 117 11.77 -2.18 4.16
C PHE A 117 10.80 -1.00 4.18
N VAL A 118 9.54 -1.23 3.83
CA VAL A 118 8.44 -0.27 3.79
C VAL A 118 7.38 -0.70 4.80
N LEU A 119 6.93 0.23 5.63
CA LEU A 119 5.98 -0.03 6.70
C LEU A 119 4.84 0.98 6.66
N ASN A 120 3.61 0.51 6.44
CA ASN A 120 2.41 1.31 6.62
C ASN A 120 2.09 1.44 8.11
N VAL A 121 2.01 2.69 8.57
CA VAL A 121 1.81 3.04 9.98
C VAL A 121 0.49 3.77 10.16
N PRO A 122 -0.52 3.17 10.81
CA PRO A 122 -1.73 3.88 11.19
C PRO A 122 -1.41 5.05 12.13
N MET A 123 -1.97 6.22 11.89
CA MET A 123 -1.76 7.37 12.76
C MET A 123 -2.73 7.40 13.95
N MET A 124 -3.77 6.55 13.95
CA MET A 124 -4.72 6.42 15.06
C MET A 124 -5.10 4.95 15.27
N ASP A 125 -5.40 4.61 16.52
CA ASP A 125 -6.00 3.32 16.85
C ASP A 125 -7.44 3.20 16.31
N ARG A 126 -8.03 2.01 16.42
CA ARG A 126 -9.35 1.71 15.85
C ARG A 126 -9.45 2.13 14.38
N SER A 127 -8.36 1.85 13.62
CA SER A 127 -8.09 2.43 12.30
C SER A 127 -9.25 2.23 11.31
N GLU A 128 -9.94 1.10 11.35
CA GLU A 128 -11.04 0.73 10.44
C GLU A 128 -12.39 0.61 11.16
N ALA A 129 -12.54 1.22 12.34
CA ALA A 129 -13.76 1.08 13.15
C ALA A 129 -14.94 1.95 12.67
N GLY A 130 -14.82 2.68 11.57
CA GLY A 130 -15.89 3.53 11.04
C GLY A 130 -16.25 4.69 11.99
N LEU A 131 -15.25 5.29 12.62
CA LEU A 131 -15.48 6.37 13.59
C LEU A 131 -16.18 7.57 12.93
N PRO A 132 -17.12 8.22 13.65
CA PRO A 132 -17.74 9.45 13.13
C PRO A 132 -16.72 10.58 13.05
N ASP A 133 -16.95 11.54 12.13
CA ASP A 133 -16.04 12.68 11.88
C ASP A 133 -15.74 13.51 13.13
N THR A 134 -16.67 13.58 14.06
CA THR A 134 -16.47 14.28 15.35
C THR A 134 -15.39 13.63 16.21
N GLU A 135 -15.34 12.28 16.26
CA GLU A 135 -14.32 11.53 16.98
C GLU A 135 -12.98 11.63 16.25
N VAL A 136 -12.97 11.47 14.92
CA VAL A 136 -11.76 11.62 14.10
C VAL A 136 -11.15 13.00 14.31
N ARG A 137 -11.94 14.06 14.22
CA ARG A 137 -11.48 15.44 14.48
C ARG A 137 -10.87 15.60 15.87
N ALA A 138 -11.52 15.05 16.90
CA ALA A 138 -11.01 15.11 18.26
C ALA A 138 -9.67 14.36 18.39
N GLY A 139 -9.55 13.16 17.79
CA GLY A 139 -8.33 12.39 17.74
C GLY A 139 -7.18 13.11 17.03
N LEU A 140 -7.44 13.68 15.84
CA LEU A 140 -6.45 14.46 15.10
C LEU A 140 -5.91 15.65 15.91
N ARG A 141 -6.78 16.39 16.59
CA ARG A 141 -6.38 17.50 17.45
C ARG A 141 -5.59 17.04 18.68
N SER A 142 -5.98 15.92 19.29
CA SER A 142 -5.24 15.32 20.40
C SER A 142 -3.84 14.87 19.95
N GLY A 143 -3.73 14.23 18.79
CA GLY A 143 -2.46 13.84 18.20
C GLY A 143 -1.57 15.05 17.88
N ALA A 144 -2.13 16.10 17.28
CA ALA A 144 -1.42 17.35 17.04
C ALA A 144 -0.92 18.02 18.33
N ALA A 145 -1.61 17.83 19.45
CA ALA A 145 -1.21 18.28 20.76
C ALA A 145 -0.20 17.35 21.46
N GLY A 146 0.21 16.22 20.84
CA GLY A 146 1.21 15.31 21.35
C GLY A 146 0.69 14.17 22.25
N ALA A 147 -0.63 13.97 22.30
CA ALA A 147 -1.22 12.93 23.15
C ALA A 147 -0.72 11.51 22.83
N PHE A 148 -0.24 11.27 21.62
CA PHE A 148 0.17 9.94 21.14
C PHE A 148 1.67 9.81 20.90
N ASP A 149 2.47 10.79 21.27
CA ASP A 149 3.94 10.82 21.07
C ASP A 149 4.65 9.58 21.63
N GLY A 150 4.21 9.09 22.79
CA GLY A 150 4.79 7.91 23.42
C GLY A 150 4.72 6.66 22.57
N HIS A 151 3.62 6.47 21.85
CA HIS A 151 3.41 5.31 20.97
C HIS A 151 4.36 5.34 19.76
N PHE A 152 4.51 6.51 19.12
CA PHE A 152 5.41 6.64 17.97
C PHE A 152 6.89 6.60 18.37
N ARG A 153 7.24 7.11 19.56
CA ARG A 153 8.59 6.94 20.11
C ARG A 153 8.90 5.46 20.31
N THR A 154 8.01 4.73 20.94
CA THR A 154 8.14 3.26 21.14
C THR A 154 8.27 2.52 19.82
N LEU A 155 7.47 2.87 18.80
CA LEU A 155 7.60 2.32 17.45
C LEU A 155 9.00 2.56 16.87
N GLY A 156 9.45 3.82 16.91
CA GLY A 156 10.76 4.20 16.36
C GLY A 156 11.92 3.48 17.05
N GLU A 157 11.91 3.40 18.38
CA GLU A 157 12.90 2.68 19.17
C GLU A 157 12.92 1.19 18.80
N ARG A 158 11.76 0.53 18.73
CA ARG A 158 11.66 -0.89 18.32
C ARG A 158 12.17 -1.14 16.90
N LEU A 159 11.89 -0.24 15.95
CA LEU A 159 12.43 -0.36 14.59
C LEU A 159 13.96 -0.27 14.58
N VAL A 160 14.55 0.67 15.30
CA VAL A 160 16.01 0.81 15.42
C VAL A 160 16.61 -0.42 16.08
N ASP A 161 16.06 -0.91 17.20
CA ASP A 161 16.51 -2.08 17.94
C ASP A 161 16.50 -3.37 17.08
N HIS A 162 15.60 -3.44 16.08
CA HIS A 162 15.53 -4.56 15.13
C HIS A 162 16.38 -4.36 13.86
N GLY A 163 17.20 -3.29 13.76
CA GLY A 163 17.99 -3.00 12.56
C GLY A 163 17.17 -2.48 11.37
N LEU A 164 15.96 -2.00 11.62
CA LEU A 164 15.04 -1.40 10.64
C LEU A 164 15.02 0.15 10.71
N GLY A 165 16.03 0.76 11.30
CA GLY A 165 16.11 2.20 11.52
C GLY A 165 16.23 3.07 10.25
N ASP A 166 16.32 2.47 9.07
CA ASP A 166 16.31 3.12 7.74
C ASP A 166 15.04 2.79 6.92
N ALA A 167 13.98 2.33 7.59
CA ALA A 167 12.70 2.01 6.95
C ALA A 167 12.08 3.24 6.25
N VAL A 168 11.30 2.98 5.21
CA VAL A 168 10.31 3.94 4.69
C VAL A 168 9.04 3.75 5.49
N LEU A 169 8.55 4.84 6.09
CA LEU A 169 7.33 4.85 6.89
C LEU A 169 6.22 5.55 6.10
N VAL A 170 5.21 4.80 5.70
CA VAL A 170 4.00 5.29 5.04
C VAL A 170 3.00 5.66 6.13
N LEU A 171 2.99 6.95 6.52
CA LEU A 171 2.21 7.41 7.65
C LEU A 171 0.78 7.78 7.24
N GLY A 172 -0.22 7.13 7.82
CA GLY A 172 -1.62 7.49 7.64
C GLY A 172 -2.04 7.52 6.16
N TRP A 173 -1.72 6.44 5.45
CA TRP A 173 -2.01 6.29 4.01
C TRP A 173 -3.50 6.42 3.68
N GLU A 174 -3.82 6.71 2.41
CA GLU A 174 -5.20 6.88 1.91
C GLU A 174 -6.05 7.87 2.73
N MET A 175 -5.40 8.90 3.28
CA MET A 175 -6.01 9.89 4.17
C MET A 175 -7.12 10.71 3.50
N ASN A 176 -7.17 10.74 2.18
CA ASN A 176 -8.18 11.46 1.39
C ASN A 176 -9.50 10.70 1.27
N GLY A 177 -9.54 9.42 1.72
CA GLY A 177 -10.72 8.57 1.76
C GLY A 177 -11.57 8.71 3.03
N THR A 178 -12.49 7.76 3.21
CA THR A 178 -13.40 7.69 4.36
C THR A 178 -13.16 6.49 5.28
N THR A 179 -12.32 5.54 4.87
CA THR A 179 -12.14 4.25 5.52
C THR A 179 -11.48 4.37 6.90
N TYR A 180 -10.38 5.12 6.97
CA TYR A 180 -9.52 5.09 8.15
C TYR A 180 -9.86 6.14 9.20
N SER A 181 -9.59 5.84 10.48
CA SER A 181 -9.73 6.78 11.58
C SER A 181 -8.72 7.95 11.50
N HIS A 182 -7.65 7.78 10.72
CA HIS A 182 -6.67 8.83 10.44
C HIS A 182 -6.98 9.63 9.16
N ARG A 183 -8.21 9.57 8.62
CA ARG A 183 -8.58 10.36 7.43
C ARG A 183 -8.50 11.87 7.66
N CYS A 184 -8.08 12.58 6.64
CA CYS A 184 -7.81 14.02 6.69
C CYS A 184 -9.08 14.90 6.66
N GLY A 185 -10.13 14.43 5.96
CA GLY A 185 -11.33 15.23 5.65
C GLY A 185 -11.98 15.96 6.84
N PRO A 186 -12.12 15.34 8.02
CA PRO A 186 -12.75 15.98 9.17
C PRO A 186 -12.03 17.23 9.72
N ASP A 187 -10.69 17.30 9.61
CA ASP A 187 -9.90 18.46 10.03
C ASP A 187 -8.49 18.43 9.35
N PRO A 188 -8.36 18.94 8.10
CA PRO A 188 -7.10 18.89 7.37
C PRO A 188 -5.94 19.62 8.08
N GLU A 189 -6.19 20.71 8.77
CA GLU A 189 -5.14 21.44 9.48
C GLU A 189 -4.63 20.67 10.70
N ALA A 190 -5.54 20.07 11.48
CA ALA A 190 -5.15 19.21 12.59
C ALA A 190 -4.42 17.95 12.09
N TRP A 191 -4.85 17.39 10.94
CA TRP A 191 -4.18 16.25 10.30
C TRP A 191 -2.73 16.57 9.93
N LYS A 192 -2.49 17.67 9.24
CA LYS A 192 -1.14 18.14 8.89
C LYS A 192 -0.27 18.38 10.12
N ALA A 193 -0.83 19.05 11.13
CA ALA A 193 -0.11 19.29 12.38
C ALA A 193 0.24 17.97 13.11
N TYR A 194 -0.68 17.01 13.13
CA TYR A 194 -0.45 15.71 13.72
C TYR A 194 0.60 14.89 12.95
N TRP A 195 0.50 14.85 11.62
CA TRP A 195 1.50 14.17 10.79
C TRP A 195 2.91 14.74 11.04
N ARG A 196 3.05 16.07 11.07
CA ARG A 196 4.31 16.75 11.41
C ARG A 196 4.81 16.37 12.81
N ARG A 197 3.91 16.27 13.79
CA ARG A 197 4.24 15.86 15.16
C ARG A 197 4.77 14.42 15.21
N VAL A 198 4.14 13.50 14.49
CA VAL A 198 4.61 12.10 14.38
C VAL A 198 6.03 12.05 13.79
N VAL A 199 6.28 12.79 12.71
CA VAL A 199 7.62 12.87 12.10
C VAL A 199 8.65 13.45 13.06
N GLU A 200 8.32 14.52 13.79
CA GLU A 200 9.21 15.11 14.80
C GLU A 200 9.60 14.10 15.87
N VAL A 201 8.63 13.35 16.41
CA VAL A 201 8.86 12.32 17.43
C VAL A 201 9.75 11.20 16.89
N LEU A 202 9.46 10.70 15.69
CA LEU A 202 10.24 9.62 15.08
C LEU A 202 11.67 10.08 14.72
N ARG A 203 11.84 11.30 14.22
CA ARG A 203 13.18 11.89 13.96
C ARG A 203 13.98 12.11 15.24
N GLY A 204 13.32 12.22 16.40
CA GLY A 204 13.96 12.32 17.72
C GLY A 204 14.54 11.00 18.25
N VAL A 205 14.25 9.86 17.61
CA VAL A 205 14.77 8.55 18.04
C VAL A 205 16.24 8.39 17.63
N ALA A 206 17.10 8.04 18.57
CA ALA A 206 18.53 7.86 18.31
C ALA A 206 18.78 6.68 17.35
N GLY A 207 19.66 6.86 16.37
CA GLY A 207 20.03 5.80 15.42
C GLY A 207 19.07 5.63 14.23
N GLN A 208 17.99 6.38 14.18
CA GLN A 208 17.06 6.35 13.06
C GLN A 208 17.61 7.07 11.81
N ARG A 209 17.16 6.64 10.64
CA ARG A 209 17.33 7.24 9.32
C ARG A 209 16.06 7.02 8.49
N PHE A 210 14.90 7.14 9.13
CA PHE A 210 13.61 6.93 8.50
C PHE A 210 13.39 7.90 7.33
N ARG A 211 12.67 7.43 6.33
CA ARG A 211 12.09 8.27 5.27
C ARG A 211 10.58 8.23 5.41
N PHE A 212 9.95 9.37 5.23
CA PHE A 212 8.52 9.54 5.43
C PHE A 212 7.81 9.69 4.09
N ASP A 213 6.88 8.78 3.83
CA ASP A 213 6.13 8.70 2.59
C ASP A 213 4.69 9.17 2.81
N PHE A 214 4.30 10.20 2.05
CA PHE A 214 2.96 10.76 2.04
C PHE A 214 2.17 10.12 0.90
N THR A 215 1.25 9.23 1.21
CA THR A 215 0.58 8.34 0.26
C THR A 215 -0.95 8.48 0.29
N PRO A 216 -1.55 9.28 -0.58
CA PRO A 216 -3.00 9.28 -0.81
C PRO A 216 -3.45 8.12 -1.69
N SER A 217 -4.75 7.80 -1.65
CA SER A 217 -5.44 7.10 -2.73
C SER A 217 -5.48 7.95 -3.99
N ARG A 218 -5.38 7.30 -5.15
CA ARG A 218 -5.52 7.94 -6.46
C ARG A 218 -6.89 8.60 -6.64
N GLY A 219 -6.90 9.78 -7.25
CA GLY A 219 -8.10 10.54 -7.51
C GLY A 219 -8.51 11.46 -6.35
N ARG A 220 -9.70 12.05 -6.46
CA ARG A 220 -10.23 12.98 -5.46
C ARG A 220 -10.62 12.25 -4.17
N ASP A 221 -11.29 11.11 -4.26
CA ASP A 221 -11.96 10.39 -3.18
C ASP A 221 -12.87 11.33 -2.37
N ALA A 222 -12.82 11.30 -1.02
CA ALA A 222 -13.64 12.18 -0.18
C ALA A 222 -13.12 13.63 -0.13
N VAL A 223 -11.81 13.82 -0.24
CA VAL A 223 -11.16 15.14 -0.30
C VAL A 223 -10.03 15.16 -1.30
N GLU A 224 -9.71 16.35 -1.78
CA GLU A 224 -8.53 16.61 -2.60
C GLU A 224 -7.28 16.36 -1.77
N TRP A 225 -6.51 15.32 -2.09
CA TRP A 225 -5.38 14.93 -1.27
C TRP A 225 -4.28 16.01 -1.11
N PRO A 226 -4.05 16.97 -2.04
CA PRO A 226 -3.10 18.04 -1.81
C PRO A 226 -3.45 18.94 -0.60
N ARG A 227 -4.73 18.98 -0.19
CA ARG A 227 -5.14 19.70 1.03
C ARG A 227 -4.58 19.09 2.31
N CYS A 228 -4.20 17.82 2.25
CA CYS A 228 -3.65 17.07 3.38
C CYS A 228 -2.10 17.12 3.40
N TYR A 229 -1.46 17.71 2.40
CA TYR A 229 0.01 17.72 2.32
C TYR A 229 0.64 18.49 3.48
N PRO A 230 1.48 17.84 4.32
CA PRO A 230 1.97 18.44 5.55
C PRO A 230 3.19 19.37 5.37
N GLY A 231 3.81 19.36 4.19
CA GLY A 231 4.93 20.23 3.85
C GLY A 231 6.25 19.50 3.52
N ASP A 232 7.09 20.17 2.74
CA ASP A 232 8.32 19.59 2.15
C ASP A 232 9.39 19.23 3.19
N ASP A 233 9.42 19.91 4.32
CA ASP A 233 10.39 19.70 5.39
C ASP A 233 10.19 18.40 6.17
N VAL A 234 9.00 17.83 6.09
CA VAL A 234 8.63 16.61 6.80
C VAL A 234 8.31 15.42 5.89
N VAL A 235 8.12 15.64 4.58
CA VAL A 235 7.88 14.59 3.58
C VAL A 235 9.18 14.32 2.80
N ASP A 236 9.56 13.05 2.69
CA ASP A 236 10.74 12.63 1.92
C ASP A 236 10.35 12.02 0.57
N ILE A 237 9.17 11.41 0.49
CA ILE A 237 8.63 10.72 -0.70
C ILE A 237 7.15 11.09 -0.83
N ILE A 238 6.66 11.28 -2.03
CA ILE A 238 5.23 11.43 -2.32
C ILE A 238 4.77 10.16 -3.05
N GLY A 239 4.02 9.33 -2.33
CA GLY A 239 3.46 8.08 -2.81
C GLY A 239 2.06 8.24 -3.39
N MET A 240 1.53 7.16 -3.95
CA MET A 240 0.14 7.03 -4.35
C MET A 240 -0.27 5.57 -4.37
N ASP A 241 -1.38 5.24 -3.71
CA ASP A 241 -2.01 3.95 -3.82
C ASP A 241 -2.95 3.97 -5.04
N ALA A 242 -2.68 3.05 -5.98
CA ALA A 242 -3.33 3.04 -7.28
C ALA A 242 -3.91 1.65 -7.58
N TYR A 243 -5.22 1.52 -7.48
CA TYR A 243 -5.94 0.30 -7.84
C TYR A 243 -6.75 0.50 -9.10
N ASP A 244 -6.99 -0.60 -9.86
CA ASP A 244 -7.79 -0.60 -11.07
C ASP A 244 -9.29 -0.42 -10.76
N GLN A 245 -9.65 0.81 -10.52
CA GLN A 245 -11.00 1.26 -10.18
C GLN A 245 -11.23 2.73 -10.60
N PRO A 246 -12.49 3.20 -10.69
CA PRO A 246 -13.73 2.42 -10.64
C PRO A 246 -13.91 1.50 -11.85
N ALA A 247 -14.95 0.66 -11.81
CA ALA A 247 -15.26 -0.23 -12.94
C ALA A 247 -15.49 0.55 -14.25
N GLY A 248 -14.87 0.08 -15.33
CA GLY A 248 -14.97 0.66 -16.66
C GLY A 248 -14.06 1.87 -16.94
N LEU A 249 -13.27 2.33 -15.97
CA LEU A 249 -12.29 3.40 -16.18
C LEU A 249 -11.03 2.82 -16.84
N SER A 250 -10.60 3.41 -17.97
CA SER A 250 -9.36 3.02 -18.65
C SER A 250 -8.12 3.47 -17.87
N PHE A 251 -6.96 2.91 -18.19
CA PHE A 251 -5.71 3.36 -17.59
C PHE A 251 -5.41 4.83 -17.95
N GLU A 252 -5.66 5.23 -19.20
CA GLU A 252 -5.49 6.60 -19.68
C GLU A 252 -6.38 7.58 -18.91
N ASP A 253 -7.62 7.19 -18.59
CA ASP A 253 -8.52 7.99 -17.76
C ASP A 253 -7.98 8.10 -16.34
N GLN A 254 -7.44 7.01 -15.78
CA GLN A 254 -6.80 7.00 -14.45
C GLN A 254 -5.53 7.88 -14.40
N VAL A 255 -4.81 7.99 -15.51
CA VAL A 255 -3.69 8.93 -15.65
C VAL A 255 -4.18 10.37 -15.68
N ALA A 256 -5.25 10.65 -16.46
CA ALA A 256 -5.71 11.99 -16.76
C ALA A 256 -6.66 12.60 -15.71
N GLU A 257 -7.30 11.76 -14.88
CA GLU A 257 -8.28 12.23 -13.90
C GLU A 257 -7.70 13.27 -12.92
N GLU A 258 -8.59 14.06 -12.35
CA GLU A 258 -8.21 15.05 -11.35
C GLU A 258 -7.64 14.34 -10.10
N TYR A 259 -6.46 14.76 -9.66
CA TYR A 259 -5.69 14.11 -8.57
C TYR A 259 -5.23 12.67 -8.86
N GLY A 260 -5.26 12.26 -10.13
CA GLY A 260 -4.77 10.97 -10.60
C GLY A 260 -3.26 10.92 -10.81
N LEU A 261 -2.80 9.90 -11.55
CA LEU A 261 -1.37 9.60 -11.70
C LEU A 261 -0.55 10.77 -12.27
N ALA A 262 -1.06 11.47 -13.31
CA ALA A 262 -0.34 12.61 -13.89
C ALA A 262 -0.30 13.81 -12.95
N HIS A 263 -1.34 14.03 -12.14
CA HIS A 263 -1.33 15.06 -11.09
C HIS A 263 -0.28 14.74 -10.03
N HIS A 264 -0.23 13.49 -9.58
CA HIS A 264 0.72 13.00 -8.59
C HIS A 264 2.18 13.30 -8.98
N VAL A 265 2.60 12.91 -10.19
CA VAL A 265 3.97 13.13 -10.67
C VAL A 265 4.28 14.63 -10.79
N ARG A 266 3.34 15.44 -11.32
CA ARG A 266 3.53 16.90 -11.40
C ARG A 266 3.65 17.55 -10.02
N PHE A 267 2.81 17.12 -9.07
CA PHE A 267 2.85 17.60 -7.70
C PHE A 267 4.19 17.25 -7.04
N ALA A 268 4.61 16.00 -7.12
CA ALA A 268 5.90 15.56 -6.57
C ALA A 268 7.07 16.36 -7.17
N ALA A 269 7.08 16.57 -8.48
CA ALA A 269 8.11 17.38 -9.16
C ALA A 269 8.10 18.83 -8.69
N ALA A 270 6.93 19.45 -8.49
CA ALA A 270 6.80 20.82 -8.01
C ALA A 270 7.35 20.99 -6.58
N HIS A 271 7.27 19.92 -5.76
CA HIS A 271 7.80 19.86 -4.40
C HIS A 271 9.23 19.30 -4.30
N GLY A 272 9.87 18.95 -5.44
CA GLY A 272 11.22 18.38 -5.47
C GLY A 272 11.33 17.03 -4.78
N LYS A 273 10.26 16.23 -4.79
CA LYS A 273 10.20 14.92 -4.12
C LYS A 273 10.16 13.78 -5.14
N PRO A 274 10.82 12.64 -4.83
CA PRO A 274 10.63 11.43 -5.61
C PRO A 274 9.23 10.85 -5.38
N VAL A 275 8.79 10.03 -6.33
CA VAL A 275 7.51 9.33 -6.26
C VAL A 275 7.68 7.88 -5.83
N SER A 276 6.63 7.29 -5.25
CA SER A 276 6.49 5.87 -4.94
C SER A 276 5.07 5.38 -5.22
N TYR A 277 4.92 4.05 -5.29
CA TYR A 277 3.62 3.39 -5.37
C TYR A 277 3.60 2.25 -4.34
N PRO A 278 3.31 2.58 -3.06
CA PRO A 278 3.29 1.60 -1.98
C PRO A 278 2.29 0.48 -2.21
N GLU A 279 1.15 0.81 -2.80
CA GLU A 279 0.09 -0.13 -3.14
C GLU A 279 -0.40 0.07 -4.57
N TRP A 280 -0.43 -1.01 -5.34
CA TRP A 280 -1.14 -1.02 -6.61
C TRP A 280 -1.58 -2.44 -6.96
N GLY A 281 -2.59 -2.54 -7.81
CA GLY A 281 -3.10 -3.84 -8.25
C GLY A 281 -4.46 -3.75 -8.93
N LEU A 282 -4.94 -4.92 -9.34
CA LEU A 282 -6.26 -5.07 -9.94
C LEU A 282 -7.36 -4.84 -8.88
N PHE A 283 -8.58 -4.50 -9.32
CA PHE A 283 -9.70 -4.40 -8.39
C PHE A 283 -11.06 -4.58 -9.08
N ARG A 284 -11.66 -3.51 -9.62
CA ARG A 284 -13.06 -3.49 -10.08
C ARG A 284 -13.24 -3.97 -11.51
N ASN A 285 -12.17 -4.09 -12.29
CA ASN A 285 -12.19 -4.46 -13.70
C ASN A 285 -11.77 -5.93 -13.95
N GLY A 286 -11.65 -6.74 -12.89
CA GLY A 286 -11.25 -8.14 -12.99
C GLY A 286 -9.80 -8.32 -13.45
N ASP A 287 -9.53 -9.38 -14.23
CA ASP A 287 -8.21 -9.61 -14.84
C ASP A 287 -7.99 -8.60 -15.98
N ASN A 288 -7.28 -7.52 -15.70
CA ASN A 288 -7.06 -6.40 -16.64
C ASN A 288 -5.57 -6.24 -16.98
N PRO A 289 -5.05 -7.02 -17.94
CA PRO A 289 -3.65 -6.91 -18.35
C PRO A 289 -3.29 -5.56 -18.99
N ALA A 290 -4.26 -4.82 -19.53
CA ALA A 290 -4.01 -3.48 -20.09
C ALA A 290 -3.66 -2.48 -18.97
N TYR A 291 -4.41 -2.50 -17.86
CA TYR A 291 -4.07 -1.70 -16.68
C TYR A 291 -2.67 -2.05 -16.14
N VAL A 292 -2.37 -3.34 -16.01
CA VAL A 292 -1.06 -3.78 -15.50
C VAL A 292 0.08 -3.32 -16.42
N ARG A 293 -0.07 -3.43 -17.74
CA ARG A 293 0.92 -2.88 -18.70
C ARG A 293 1.07 -1.38 -18.52
N GLY A 294 -0.04 -0.65 -18.46
CA GLY A 294 -0.03 0.79 -18.26
C GLY A 294 0.75 1.20 -16.99
N MET A 295 0.51 0.52 -15.87
CA MET A 295 1.24 0.79 -14.61
C MET A 295 2.75 0.47 -14.74
N LEU A 296 3.12 -0.63 -15.38
CA LEU A 296 4.53 -1.00 -15.56
C LEU A 296 5.26 0.00 -16.48
N ASP A 297 4.63 0.42 -17.57
CA ASP A 297 5.16 1.46 -18.47
C ASP A 297 5.25 2.83 -17.76
N TRP A 298 4.26 3.13 -16.91
CA TRP A 298 4.29 4.32 -16.04
C TRP A 298 5.49 4.31 -15.09
N PHE A 299 5.79 3.18 -14.48
CA PHE A 299 6.97 3.04 -13.62
C PHE A 299 8.28 3.14 -14.41
N ALA A 300 8.34 2.59 -15.61
CA ALA A 300 9.49 2.74 -16.50
C ALA A 300 9.75 4.20 -16.86
N ALA A 301 8.69 4.97 -17.13
CA ALA A 301 8.77 6.39 -17.48
C ALA A 301 9.12 7.30 -16.29
N HIS A 302 8.55 7.05 -15.12
CA HIS A 302 8.65 7.96 -13.96
C HIS A 302 9.62 7.52 -12.87
N ARG A 303 10.17 6.29 -12.97
CA ARG A 303 11.25 5.78 -12.10
C ARG A 303 10.98 5.97 -10.61
N PRO A 304 9.88 5.41 -10.06
CA PRO A 304 9.61 5.53 -8.62
C PRO A 304 10.75 4.95 -7.80
N VAL A 305 10.93 5.48 -6.59
CA VAL A 305 11.94 4.97 -5.65
C VAL A 305 11.60 3.57 -5.15
N TYR A 306 10.34 3.17 -5.23
CA TYR A 306 9.86 1.79 -5.10
C TYR A 306 8.40 1.66 -5.56
N GLN A 307 7.99 0.43 -5.84
CA GLN A 307 6.61 0.05 -6.06
C GLN A 307 6.32 -1.33 -5.43
N THR A 308 5.06 -1.56 -5.02
CA THR A 308 4.65 -2.83 -4.41
C THR A 308 3.28 -3.26 -4.92
N VAL A 309 3.22 -4.45 -5.51
CA VAL A 309 1.94 -5.07 -5.87
C VAL A 309 1.25 -5.56 -4.59
N THR A 310 -0.03 -5.24 -4.41
CA THR A 310 -0.89 -5.84 -3.39
C THR A 310 -1.30 -7.24 -3.84
N ASP A 311 -0.57 -8.28 -3.41
CA ASP A 311 -0.64 -9.61 -4.04
C ASP A 311 -1.52 -10.61 -3.29
N TYR A 312 -2.80 -10.28 -3.17
CA TYR A 312 -3.89 -11.18 -2.77
C TYR A 312 -5.16 -10.88 -3.58
N CYS A 313 -6.11 -11.82 -3.65
CA CYS A 313 -7.35 -11.58 -4.41
C CYS A 313 -8.22 -10.47 -3.78
N PRO A 314 -8.80 -9.59 -4.62
CA PRO A 314 -8.80 -9.59 -6.08
C PRO A 314 -7.61 -8.87 -6.72
N HIS A 315 -6.71 -8.24 -5.95
CA HIS A 315 -5.70 -7.28 -6.40
C HIS A 315 -4.48 -7.93 -7.04
N GLY A 316 -4.14 -9.13 -6.57
CA GLY A 316 -2.87 -9.77 -6.85
C GLY A 316 -2.76 -10.44 -8.21
N VAL A 317 -1.53 -10.76 -8.56
CA VAL A 317 -1.17 -11.43 -9.81
C VAL A 317 -0.63 -12.84 -9.58
N TRP A 318 0.30 -13.03 -8.63
CA TRP A 318 0.80 -14.34 -8.23
C TRP A 318 -0.09 -14.99 -7.17
N GLY A 319 -0.50 -14.23 -6.17
CA GLY A 319 -1.35 -14.68 -5.06
C GLY A 319 -2.83 -14.81 -5.40
N CYS A 320 -3.23 -14.54 -6.65
CA CYS A 320 -4.63 -14.58 -7.10
C CYS A 320 -4.80 -15.33 -8.42
N ALA A 321 -5.24 -16.58 -8.36
CA ALA A 321 -5.45 -17.41 -9.55
C ALA A 321 -6.53 -16.89 -10.51
N GLY A 322 -7.32 -15.91 -10.11
CA GLY A 322 -8.35 -15.27 -10.94
C GLY A 322 -7.80 -14.31 -12.00
N ASN A 323 -6.48 -13.98 -11.96
CA ASN A 323 -5.88 -12.95 -12.79
C ASN A 323 -4.71 -13.49 -13.66
N PRO A 324 -4.91 -14.57 -14.47
CA PRO A 324 -3.83 -15.25 -15.18
C PRO A 324 -3.15 -14.38 -16.25
N GLU A 325 -3.89 -13.53 -16.97
CA GLU A 325 -3.32 -12.68 -18.03
C GLU A 325 -2.48 -11.55 -17.44
N SER A 326 -2.95 -10.90 -16.40
CA SER A 326 -2.20 -9.90 -15.65
C SER A 326 -0.95 -10.50 -14.98
N ALA A 327 -1.05 -11.71 -14.44
CA ALA A 327 0.07 -12.46 -13.89
C ALA A 327 1.17 -12.70 -14.93
N ARG A 328 0.79 -13.06 -16.18
CA ARG A 328 1.74 -13.22 -17.28
C ARG A 328 2.47 -11.90 -17.60
N VAL A 329 1.75 -10.79 -17.65
CA VAL A 329 2.33 -9.46 -17.93
C VAL A 329 3.37 -9.10 -16.85
N VAL A 330 3.03 -9.24 -15.57
CA VAL A 330 3.96 -8.94 -14.46
C VAL A 330 5.19 -9.86 -14.50
N ARG A 331 4.98 -11.16 -14.78
CA ARG A 331 6.08 -12.12 -14.86
C ARG A 331 7.07 -11.78 -15.99
N ASN A 332 6.57 -11.31 -17.13
CA ASN A 332 7.42 -10.92 -18.26
C ASN A 332 8.21 -9.62 -17.95
N ALA A 333 7.60 -8.67 -17.23
CA ALA A 333 8.25 -7.40 -16.90
C ALA A 333 9.25 -7.47 -15.75
N LEU A 334 8.93 -8.25 -14.69
CA LEU A 334 9.75 -8.37 -13.49
C LEU A 334 10.57 -9.66 -13.46
N GLY A 335 10.25 -10.63 -14.30
CA GLY A 335 11.00 -11.88 -14.42
C GLY A 335 12.39 -11.64 -14.98
N GLY A 336 13.38 -12.41 -14.53
CA GLY A 336 14.67 -12.49 -15.18
C GLY A 336 14.53 -13.10 -16.60
N PRO A 337 15.52 -12.90 -17.48
CA PRO A 337 15.54 -13.61 -18.76
C PRO A 337 15.41 -15.11 -18.46
N ALA A 338 14.49 -15.77 -19.17
CA ALA A 338 14.34 -17.21 -19.06
C ALA A 338 15.74 -17.82 -19.26
N GLY A 339 16.26 -18.46 -18.22
CA GLY A 339 17.54 -19.15 -18.33
C GLY A 339 17.46 -20.15 -19.48
N PRO A 340 18.61 -20.42 -20.15
CA PRO A 340 18.68 -21.32 -21.29
C PRO A 340 18.26 -22.74 -20.93
#